data_bba3d8215b4b901fa668da30740e4417
#
_entry.id   bba3d8215b4b901fa668da30740e4417
#
_cell.length_a   1.000
_cell.length_b   1.000
_cell.length_c   1.000
_cell.angle_alpha   90.00
_cell.angle_beta   90.00
_cell.angle_gamma   90.00
#
_symmetry.space_group_name_H-M   'P 1'
#
loop_
_entity.id
_entity.type
_entity.pdbx_description
1 polymer ?
#
loop_
_entity_poly.entity_id
_entity_poly.type
_entity_poly.pdbx_seq_one_letter_code
_entity_poly.pdbx_strand_id
1 'polypeptide(L)'
;MKALLFTIPLLLISSLNAKDVILDTTTSLVWQDAPINKDALVTYKEAQNYCKFLTIDKYKDFRLPTMRELQTLVDYKNFDPAILNGFKYIESTTYWTSTVFADDDSEYWTVDFEKGSRSVKATYYDRHFRCVQKLK
;
A
#
# COMPACT_ATOMS: atom_id res chain seq x y z
N MET A 1 -35.94 7.02 -28.44
CA MET A 1 -35.37 6.90 -28.54
C MET A 1 -34.41 7.19 -27.99
N LYS A 2 -33.73 7.10 -27.71
CA LYS A 2 -32.94 7.73 -27.39
C LYS A 2 -32.47 7.63 -26.09
N ALA A 3 -32.96 7.36 -25.35
CA ALA A 3 -32.73 7.33 -24.02
C ALA A 3 -31.47 6.69 -23.59
N LEU A 4 -31.12 5.89 -24.24
CA LEU A 4 -30.07 5.12 -24.04
C LEU A 4 -28.87 5.76 -23.59
N LEU A 5 -28.55 6.65 -24.14
CA LEU A 5 -27.38 7.34 -23.97
C LEU A 5 -27.06 7.55 -22.58
N PHE A 6 -27.92 7.68 -21.82
CA PHE A 6 -27.70 8.11 -20.51
C PHE A 6 -26.83 7.19 -19.73
N THR A 7 -26.93 6.00 -19.93
CA THR A 7 -26.17 5.07 -19.14
C THR A 7 -24.70 5.21 -19.33
N ILE A 8 -24.33 5.69 -20.44
CA ILE A 8 -22.96 5.82 -20.78
C ILE A 8 -22.15 6.65 -19.81
N PRO A 9 -22.58 7.79 -19.45
CA PRO A 9 -21.82 8.65 -18.55
C PRO A 9 -21.45 7.95 -17.26
N LEU A 10 -22.34 7.11 -16.80
CA LEU A 10 -22.08 6.42 -15.54
C LEU A 10 -20.93 5.48 -15.68
N LEU A 11 -20.86 4.83 -16.79
CA LEU A 11 -19.79 3.89 -17.01
C LEU A 11 -18.46 4.61 -17.05
N LEU A 12 -18.45 5.76 -17.65
CA LEU A 12 -17.23 6.52 -17.75
C LEU A 12 -16.74 6.90 -16.37
N ILE A 13 -17.64 7.25 -15.50
CA ILE A 13 -17.26 7.64 -14.17
C ILE A 13 -16.59 6.48 -13.46
N SER A 14 -17.17 5.31 -13.57
CA SER A 14 -16.59 4.17 -12.88
C SER A 14 -15.23 3.83 -13.45
N SER A 15 -15.02 4.05 -14.73
CA SER A 15 -13.73 3.73 -15.32
C SER A 15 -12.67 4.74 -14.93
N LEU A 16 -13.07 5.87 -14.42
CA LEU A 16 -12.11 6.88 -13.97
C LEU A 16 -11.68 6.66 -12.56
N ASN A 17 -12.30 5.73 -11.89
CA ASN A 17 -11.87 5.41 -10.55
C ASN A 17 -10.42 4.98 -10.60
N ALA A 18 -9.66 5.54 -9.74
CA ALA A 18 -8.25 5.28 -9.69
C ALA A 18 -8.00 3.78 -9.58
N LYS A 19 -7.40 3.23 -10.61
CA LYS A 19 -7.03 1.84 -10.63
C LYS A 19 -5.70 1.71 -9.93
N ASP A 20 -5.57 0.70 -9.11
CA ASP A 20 -4.34 0.37 -8.39
C ASP A 20 -3.94 1.39 -7.32
N VAL A 21 -4.81 2.32 -6.97
CA VAL A 21 -4.57 3.23 -5.85
C VAL A 21 -5.82 3.39 -5.00
N ILE A 22 -5.62 3.69 -3.74
CA ILE A 22 -6.68 4.01 -2.79
C ILE A 22 -6.31 5.33 -2.14
N LEU A 23 -7.21 6.30 -2.22
CA LEU A 23 -7.02 7.60 -1.58
C LEU A 23 -7.64 7.58 -0.19
N ASP A 24 -6.81 7.83 0.80
CA ASP A 24 -7.27 7.99 2.17
C ASP A 24 -7.40 9.49 2.45
N THR A 25 -8.62 9.98 2.45
CA THR A 25 -8.87 11.41 2.64
C THR A 25 -8.60 11.87 4.06
N THR A 26 -8.62 10.96 5.02
CA THR A 26 -8.33 11.30 6.41
C THR A 26 -6.86 11.67 6.61
N THR A 27 -5.97 10.92 5.99
CA THR A 27 -4.53 11.13 6.12
C THR A 27 -3.93 11.89 4.93
N SER A 28 -4.68 12.03 3.84
CA SER A 28 -4.20 12.57 2.57
C SER A 28 -3.10 11.70 1.97
N LEU A 29 -3.13 10.42 2.23
CA LEU A 29 -2.19 9.46 1.65
C LEU A 29 -2.84 8.75 0.48
N VAL A 30 -2.05 8.53 -0.55
CA VAL A 30 -2.45 7.72 -1.70
C VAL A 30 -1.69 6.41 -1.61
N TRP A 31 -2.41 5.32 -1.44
CA TRP A 31 -1.84 4.00 -1.26
C TRP A 31 -1.90 3.22 -2.56
N GLN A 32 -0.81 2.56 -2.89
CA GLN A 32 -0.82 1.59 -3.97
C GLN A 32 -1.66 0.38 -3.55
N ASP A 33 -2.50 -0.11 -4.45
CA ASP A 33 -3.25 -1.35 -4.24
C ASP A 33 -3.27 -2.11 -5.56
N ALA A 34 -2.19 -2.79 -5.84
CA ALA A 34 -1.95 -3.47 -7.10
C ALA A 34 -1.48 -4.90 -6.85
N PRO A 35 -1.59 -5.78 -7.83
CA PRO A 35 -1.21 -7.19 -7.66
C PRO A 35 0.16 -7.41 -7.05
N ILE A 36 1.12 -6.56 -7.38
CA ILE A 36 2.48 -6.68 -6.86
C ILE A 36 2.52 -6.63 -5.32
N ASN A 37 1.58 -5.91 -4.71
CA ASN A 37 1.55 -5.78 -3.24
C ASN A 37 1.21 -7.10 -2.56
N LYS A 38 0.57 -7.99 -3.27
CA LYS A 38 0.24 -9.32 -2.77
C LYS A 38 1.24 -10.36 -3.23
N ASP A 39 1.70 -10.24 -4.46
CA ASP A 39 2.43 -11.31 -5.11
C ASP A 39 3.94 -11.26 -4.94
N ALA A 40 4.52 -10.08 -4.73
CA ALA A 40 5.96 -9.91 -4.75
C ALA A 40 6.58 -9.98 -3.36
N LEU A 41 7.67 -10.71 -3.26
CA LEU A 41 8.53 -10.76 -2.09
C LEU A 41 9.88 -10.20 -2.51
N VAL A 42 10.30 -9.13 -1.87
CA VAL A 42 11.52 -8.41 -2.26
C VAL A 42 12.29 -7.96 -1.03
N THR A 43 13.57 -7.66 -1.22
CA THR A 43 14.40 -7.09 -0.16
C THR A 43 13.98 -5.64 0.07
N TYR A 44 14.44 -5.08 1.20
CA TYR A 44 14.16 -3.69 1.52
C TYR A 44 14.59 -2.74 0.39
N LYS A 45 15.79 -2.94 -0.13
CA LYS A 45 16.33 -2.06 -1.16
C LYS A 45 15.53 -2.12 -2.45
N GLU A 46 15.12 -3.32 -2.82
CA GLU A 46 14.30 -3.49 -4.01
C GLU A 46 12.94 -2.81 -3.86
N ALA A 47 12.34 -2.93 -2.68
CA ALA A 47 11.07 -2.27 -2.40
C ALA A 47 11.22 -0.75 -2.46
N GLN A 48 12.27 -0.23 -1.84
CA GLN A 48 12.55 1.21 -1.84
C GLN A 48 12.70 1.73 -3.26
N ASN A 49 13.49 1.04 -4.07
CA ASN A 49 13.72 1.45 -5.46
C ASN A 49 12.45 1.36 -6.29
N TYR A 50 11.67 0.30 -6.10
CA TYR A 50 10.41 0.16 -6.84
C TYR A 50 9.49 1.34 -6.58
N CYS A 51 9.30 1.68 -5.32
CA CYS A 51 8.40 2.78 -4.97
C CYS A 51 8.91 4.11 -5.51
N LYS A 52 10.23 4.32 -5.45
CA LYS A 52 10.83 5.58 -5.91
C LYS A 52 10.52 5.87 -7.38
N PHE A 53 10.48 4.84 -8.21
CA PHE A 53 10.27 5.00 -9.65
C PHE A 53 8.85 4.72 -10.09
N LEU A 54 7.94 4.48 -9.15
CA LEU A 54 6.56 4.14 -9.48
C LEU A 54 5.78 5.38 -9.89
N THR A 55 5.02 5.24 -10.98
CA THR A 55 4.02 6.22 -11.40
C THR A 55 2.74 5.46 -11.69
N ILE A 56 1.63 5.91 -11.13
CA ILE A 56 0.31 5.36 -11.40
C ILE A 56 -0.59 6.53 -11.78
N ASP A 57 -0.99 6.60 -13.05
CA ASP A 57 -1.75 7.72 -13.58
C ASP A 57 -1.04 9.04 -13.29
N LYS A 58 -1.68 9.94 -12.59
CA LYS A 58 -1.10 11.23 -12.22
C LYS A 58 -0.29 11.19 -10.94
N TYR A 59 -0.29 10.05 -10.25
CA TYR A 59 0.39 9.93 -8.96
C TYR A 59 1.82 9.47 -9.16
N LYS A 60 2.75 10.20 -8.57
CA LYS A 60 4.18 9.89 -8.60
C LYS A 60 4.79 10.30 -7.27
N ASP A 61 6.10 10.14 -7.15
CA ASP A 61 6.80 10.44 -5.90
C ASP A 61 6.36 9.49 -4.78
N PHE A 62 6.18 8.24 -5.14
CA PHE A 62 5.89 7.19 -4.18
C PHE A 62 7.14 6.88 -3.35
N ARG A 63 6.91 6.28 -2.21
CA ARG A 63 7.95 5.82 -1.30
C ARG A 63 7.39 4.69 -0.44
N LEU A 64 8.25 4.03 0.32
CA LEU A 64 7.75 3.13 1.35
C LEU A 64 7.11 3.95 2.46
N PRO A 65 6.06 3.43 3.07
CA PRO A 65 5.41 4.11 4.19
C PRO A 65 6.27 4.04 5.44
N THR A 66 6.15 5.02 6.31
CA THR A 66 6.69 4.89 7.66
C THR A 66 5.87 3.84 8.42
N MET A 67 6.44 3.34 9.52
CA MET A 67 5.72 2.38 10.36
C MET A 67 4.38 2.97 10.83
N ARG A 68 4.40 4.24 11.22
CA ARG A 68 3.19 4.92 11.69
C ARG A 68 2.15 5.00 10.58
N GLU A 69 2.58 5.33 9.37
CA GLU A 69 1.65 5.39 8.23
C GLU A 69 1.06 4.01 7.94
N LEU A 70 1.90 3.00 7.86
CA LEU A 70 1.41 1.67 7.52
C LEU A 70 0.47 1.13 8.60
N GLN A 71 0.72 1.46 9.87
CA GLN A 71 -0.16 1.06 10.95
C GLN A 71 -1.55 1.70 10.86
N THR A 72 -1.70 2.81 10.16
CA THR A 72 -3.05 3.38 9.96
C THR A 72 -3.95 2.47 9.14
N LEU A 73 -3.39 1.53 8.40
CA LEU A 73 -4.18 0.58 7.63
C LEU A 73 -4.63 -0.62 8.45
N VAL A 74 -4.08 -0.82 9.64
CA VAL A 74 -4.45 -1.95 10.49
C VAL A 74 -5.84 -1.73 11.07
N ASP A 75 -6.71 -2.71 10.90
CA ASP A 75 -8.03 -2.71 11.51
C ASP A 75 -8.15 -3.98 12.35
N TYR A 76 -8.14 -3.80 13.65
CA TYR A 76 -8.19 -4.93 14.58
C TYR A 76 -9.56 -5.63 14.64
N LYS A 77 -10.56 -5.08 13.96
CA LYS A 77 -11.83 -5.76 13.79
C LYS A 77 -11.75 -6.82 12.70
N ASN A 78 -10.72 -6.76 11.89
CA ASN A 78 -10.43 -7.75 10.86
C ASN A 78 -9.18 -8.52 11.25
N PHE A 79 -9.05 -9.72 10.72
CA PHE A 79 -7.81 -10.47 10.88
C PHE A 79 -7.64 -11.38 9.66
N ASP A 80 -6.40 -11.68 9.36
CA ASP A 80 -6.02 -12.60 8.30
C ASP A 80 -6.68 -12.24 6.96
N PRO A 81 -6.59 -10.99 6.50
CA PRO A 81 -5.70 -9.92 6.96
C PRO A 81 -6.39 -8.90 7.88
N ALA A 82 -5.61 -8.33 8.78
CA ALA A 82 -6.05 -7.28 9.70
C ALA A 82 -5.88 -5.91 9.04
N ILE A 83 -6.59 -5.66 7.97
CA ILE A 83 -6.47 -4.43 7.19
C ILE A 83 -7.84 -3.81 6.97
N LEU A 84 -7.87 -2.50 6.81
CA LEU A 84 -9.09 -1.76 6.50
C LEU A 84 -9.76 -2.34 5.26
N ASN A 85 -11.09 -2.29 5.25
CA ASN A 85 -11.86 -2.73 4.11
C ASN A 85 -11.53 -1.89 2.89
N GLY A 86 -11.56 -2.50 1.72
CA GLY A 86 -11.31 -1.79 0.47
C GLY A 86 -9.98 -2.14 -0.19
N PHE A 87 -9.03 -2.67 0.57
CA PHE A 87 -7.78 -3.14 -0.01
C PHE A 87 -7.98 -4.52 -0.63
N LYS A 88 -7.55 -4.66 -1.87
CA LYS A 88 -7.77 -5.87 -2.65
C LYS A 88 -6.55 -6.77 -2.68
N TYR A 89 -5.36 -6.18 -2.71
CA TYR A 89 -4.12 -6.92 -2.93
C TYR A 89 -3.28 -6.91 -1.67
N ILE A 90 -3.60 -7.80 -0.76
CA ILE A 90 -2.95 -7.89 0.54
C ILE A 90 -2.68 -9.35 0.88
N GLU A 91 -1.51 -9.62 1.42
CA GLU A 91 -1.17 -10.92 1.96
C GLU A 91 -1.10 -10.80 3.48
N SER A 92 -1.49 -11.86 4.18
CA SER A 92 -1.53 -11.85 5.64
C SER A 92 -0.15 -12.13 6.23
N THR A 93 0.76 -11.23 5.98
CA THR A 93 2.14 -11.37 6.45
C THR A 93 2.81 -10.00 6.54
N THR A 94 4.12 -9.96 6.61
CA THR A 94 4.88 -8.75 6.91
C THR A 94 5.13 -7.89 5.67
N TYR A 95 4.99 -6.59 5.88
CA TYR A 95 5.21 -5.56 4.86
C TYR A 95 6.28 -4.57 5.36
N TRP A 96 7.19 -4.18 4.48
CA TRP A 96 8.27 -3.24 4.79
C TRP A 96 7.74 -1.86 5.15
N THR A 97 8.41 -1.20 6.09
CA THR A 97 8.26 0.26 6.30
C THR A 97 9.61 0.93 6.09
N SER A 98 9.60 2.25 5.99
CA SER A 98 10.83 3.02 5.88
C SER A 98 11.42 3.41 7.25
N THR A 99 10.85 2.94 8.34
CA THR A 99 11.30 3.27 9.68
C THR A 99 12.41 2.33 10.10
N VAL A 100 13.61 2.88 10.25
CA VAL A 100 14.78 2.10 10.65
C VAL A 100 14.67 1.72 12.12
N PHE A 101 15.21 0.55 12.46
CA PHE A 101 15.28 0.15 13.86
C PHE A 101 16.44 0.90 14.51
N ALA A 102 16.16 1.59 15.63
CA ALA A 102 17.13 2.49 16.23
C ALA A 102 18.42 1.80 16.67
N ASP A 103 18.34 0.54 17.08
CA ASP A 103 19.49 -0.18 17.61
C ASP A 103 20.34 -0.84 16.52
N ASP A 104 19.81 -0.96 15.29
CA ASP A 104 20.52 -1.64 14.21
C ASP A 104 20.01 -1.12 12.87
N ASP A 105 20.84 -0.33 12.18
CA ASP A 105 20.45 0.30 10.92
C ASP A 105 20.40 -0.68 9.74
N SER A 106 20.71 -1.95 9.96
CA SER A 106 20.49 -2.99 8.97
C SER A 106 19.13 -3.66 9.12
N GLU A 107 18.31 -3.18 10.04
CA GLU A 107 16.96 -3.69 10.27
C GLU A 107 15.94 -2.57 10.18
N TYR A 108 14.78 -2.89 9.65
CA TYR A 108 13.67 -1.94 9.53
C TYR A 108 12.42 -2.53 10.13
N TRP A 109 11.57 -1.65 10.63
CA TRP A 109 10.26 -2.05 11.14
C TRP A 109 9.39 -2.58 10.01
N THR A 110 8.59 -3.57 10.33
CA THR A 110 7.58 -4.13 9.44
C THR A 110 6.25 -4.20 10.18
N VAL A 111 5.17 -4.26 9.41
CA VAL A 111 3.83 -4.48 9.94
C VAL A 111 3.34 -5.81 9.39
N ASP A 112 2.84 -6.66 10.27
CA ASP A 112 2.30 -7.96 9.90
C ASP A 112 0.79 -7.85 9.82
N PHE A 113 0.25 -8.07 8.63
CA PHE A 113 -1.19 -7.95 8.42
C PHE A 113 -1.97 -9.22 8.72
N GLU A 114 -1.35 -10.23 9.29
CA GLU A 114 -2.14 -11.34 9.81
C GLU A 114 -2.96 -10.87 11.00
N LYS A 115 -2.30 -10.20 11.95
CA LYS A 115 -2.94 -9.73 13.19
C LYS A 115 -2.72 -8.26 13.48
N GLY A 116 -2.00 -7.57 12.64
CA GLY A 116 -1.72 -6.15 12.85
C GLY A 116 -0.52 -5.85 13.74
N SER A 117 0.32 -6.84 14.02
CA SER A 117 1.50 -6.65 14.86
C SER A 117 2.65 -6.03 14.07
N ARG A 118 3.68 -5.60 14.79
CA ARG A 118 4.87 -5.03 14.18
C ARG A 118 6.10 -5.77 14.67
N SER A 119 7.14 -5.79 13.86
CA SER A 119 8.42 -6.41 14.21
C SER A 119 9.52 -5.79 13.37
N VAL A 120 10.77 -6.11 13.66
CA VAL A 120 11.90 -5.67 12.85
C VAL A 120 12.42 -6.84 12.03
N LYS A 121 12.88 -6.54 10.82
CA LYS A 121 13.44 -7.54 9.92
C LYS A 121 14.70 -7.01 9.28
N ALA A 122 15.66 -7.88 9.10
CA ALA A 122 16.89 -7.54 8.40
C ALA A 122 16.61 -7.26 6.93
N THR A 123 17.32 -6.28 6.39
CA THR A 123 17.05 -5.74 5.05
C THR A 123 17.24 -6.75 3.92
N TYR A 124 18.01 -7.81 4.15
CA TYR A 124 18.30 -8.79 3.10
C TYR A 124 17.27 -9.91 2.99
N TYR A 125 16.27 -9.94 3.89
CA TYR A 125 15.18 -10.90 3.76
C TYR A 125 14.11 -10.36 2.81
N ASP A 126 13.39 -11.27 2.17
CA ASP A 126 12.29 -10.89 1.28
C ASP A 126 11.00 -10.72 2.06
N ARG A 127 10.33 -9.61 1.84
CA ARG A 127 9.02 -9.31 2.45
C ARG A 127 8.15 -8.63 1.42
N HIS A 128 6.87 -8.52 1.71
CA HIS A 128 5.94 -7.77 0.88
C HIS A 128 6.14 -6.27 1.10
N PHE A 129 5.56 -5.48 0.22
CA PHE A 129 5.64 -4.02 0.34
C PHE A 129 4.43 -3.36 -0.31
N ARG A 130 4.19 -2.11 0.08
CA ARG A 130 3.15 -1.28 -0.50
C ARG A 130 3.65 0.14 -0.52
N CYS A 131 3.57 0.77 -1.68
CA CYS A 131 4.05 2.15 -1.83
C CYS A 131 2.97 3.15 -1.42
N VAL A 132 3.41 4.33 -1.00
CA VAL A 132 2.52 5.40 -0.59
C VAL A 132 3.07 6.72 -1.08
N GLN A 133 2.18 7.69 -1.32
CA GLN A 133 2.62 9.05 -1.57
C GLN A 133 1.69 10.01 -0.85
N LYS A 134 2.20 11.17 -0.51
CA LYS A 134 1.41 12.19 0.17
C LYS A 134 0.77 13.09 -0.87
N LEU A 135 -0.54 13.26 -0.78
CA LEU A 135 -1.24 14.15 -1.67
C LEU A 135 -0.88 15.58 -1.32
N LYS A 136 -0.59 16.39 -2.31
CA LYS A 136 -0.21 17.79 -2.12
C LYS A 136 -1.38 18.72 -2.30
#